data_3d891dfb4bc20c1a9370fa09dfdd16b3
#
_entry.id   3d891dfb4bc20c1a9370fa09dfdd16b3
#
_cell.length_a   1.000
_cell.length_b   1.000
_cell.length_c   1.000
_cell.angle_alpha   90.00
_cell.angle_beta   90.00
_cell.angle_gamma   90.00
#
_symmetry.space_group_name_H-M   'P 1'
#
loop_
_entity.id
_entity.type
_entity.pdbx_description
1 polymer ?
#
loop_
_entity_poly.entity_id
_entity_poly.type
_entity_poly.pdbx_seq_one_letter_code
_entity_poly.pdbx_strand_id
1 'polypeptide(L)'
;MGYDSFVKELLDGEFEVVYDDADNGRFAAYTLWQANQFFKNCGKFDVVHWNNGYWDMNVESPMTEPIHPVPEYIHFLGRILAEIRRNGAVPVFATSLPILPEEAEAAAMRDGIPRFLYKNDWVVRYNRVAVGFMESEGVAVNDLYTMCLESPTYYKCADLLHLTEEGYRRCAEKTAAAIRKAAEKSDI
;
A
#
# COMPACT_ATOMS: atom_id res chain seq x y z
N MET A 1 -2.47 -3.82 -5.29
CA MET A 1 -3.11 -4.96 -5.98
C MET A 1 -2.12 -5.57 -6.92
N GLY A 2 -2.13 -6.87 -7.02
CA GLY A 2 -1.23 -7.65 -7.87
C GLY A 2 -0.46 -8.70 -7.10
N TYR A 3 -0.20 -8.51 -5.82
CA TYR A 3 0.40 -9.57 -4.99
C TYR A 3 -0.59 -10.20 -3.98
N ASP A 4 -1.82 -9.71 -3.91
CA ASP A 4 -2.83 -10.15 -2.94
C ASP A 4 -3.17 -11.65 -3.10
N SER A 5 -3.35 -12.11 -4.35
CA SER A 5 -3.61 -13.52 -4.65
C SER A 5 -2.44 -14.42 -4.25
N PHE A 6 -1.20 -13.96 -4.45
CA PHE A 6 -0.01 -14.70 -4.00
C PHE A 6 0.13 -14.71 -2.47
N VAL A 7 -0.26 -13.64 -1.78
CA VAL A 7 -0.31 -13.64 -0.30
C VAL A 7 -1.31 -14.66 0.17
N LYS A 8 -2.50 -14.72 -0.44
CA LYS A 8 -3.53 -15.71 -0.12
C LYS A 8 -3.02 -17.14 -0.32
N GLU A 9 -2.33 -17.40 -1.45
CA GLU A 9 -1.71 -18.70 -1.74
C GLU A 9 -0.65 -19.08 -0.67
N LEU A 10 0.23 -18.13 -0.30
CA LEU A 10 1.31 -18.36 0.66
C LEU A 10 0.83 -18.54 2.11
N LEU A 11 -0.35 -18.04 2.44
CA LEU A 11 -0.94 -18.14 3.78
C LEU A 11 -2.06 -19.18 3.87
N ASP A 12 -2.32 -19.91 2.77
CA ASP A 12 -3.35 -20.94 2.74
C ASP A 12 -3.15 -22.02 3.82
N GLY A 13 -4.22 -22.36 4.51
CA GLY A 13 -4.19 -23.29 5.66
C GLY A 13 -3.68 -22.70 6.98
N GLU A 14 -3.11 -21.46 6.96
CA GLU A 14 -2.68 -20.74 8.17
C GLU A 14 -3.65 -19.58 8.51
N PHE A 15 -4.08 -18.85 7.48
CA PHE A 15 -4.91 -17.64 7.63
C PHE A 15 -6.05 -17.61 6.60
N GLU A 16 -7.19 -17.09 6.99
CA GLU A 16 -8.21 -16.63 6.05
C GLU A 16 -7.83 -15.23 5.56
N VAL A 17 -7.39 -15.13 4.30
CA VAL A 17 -6.99 -13.86 3.69
C VAL A 17 -8.17 -13.24 2.95
N VAL A 18 -8.60 -12.07 3.41
CA VAL A 18 -9.69 -11.28 2.83
C VAL A 18 -9.12 -10.06 2.12
N TYR A 19 -9.47 -9.88 0.86
CA TYR A 19 -9.14 -8.70 0.05
C TYR A 19 -10.21 -8.51 -1.04
N ASP A 20 -10.25 -7.33 -1.65
CA ASP A 20 -11.11 -7.06 -2.80
C ASP A 20 -10.27 -7.14 -4.07
N ASP A 21 -10.58 -8.09 -4.95
CA ASP A 21 -9.89 -8.30 -6.23
C ASP A 21 -10.42 -7.38 -7.34
N ALA A 22 -11.59 -6.78 -7.15
CA ALA A 22 -12.22 -5.88 -8.10
C ALA A 22 -11.87 -4.40 -7.85
N ASP A 23 -11.58 -4.02 -6.61
CA ASP A 23 -11.32 -2.62 -6.27
C ASP A 23 -10.14 -2.48 -5.28
N ASN A 24 -9.22 -1.57 -5.61
CA ASN A 24 -8.11 -1.25 -4.72
C ASN A 24 -8.47 -0.13 -3.73
N GLY A 25 -7.65 0.05 -2.69
CA GLY A 25 -7.84 1.07 -1.67
C GLY A 25 -7.76 2.51 -2.17
N ARG A 26 -7.37 2.73 -3.41
CA ARG A 26 -7.21 4.06 -4.04
C ARG A 26 -6.43 5.01 -3.12
N PHE A 27 -6.97 6.21 -2.89
CA PHE A 27 -6.43 7.19 -1.94
C PHE A 27 -6.90 6.93 -0.50
N ALA A 28 -6.18 7.44 0.48
CA ALA A 28 -6.37 7.09 1.89
C ALA A 28 -7.78 7.36 2.44
N ALA A 29 -8.48 8.42 1.97
CA ALA A 29 -9.86 8.64 2.37
C ALA A 29 -10.81 7.52 1.88
N TYR A 30 -10.56 6.97 0.69
CA TYR A 30 -11.32 5.84 0.17
C TYR A 30 -10.98 4.53 0.92
N THR A 31 -9.70 4.30 1.20
CA THR A 31 -9.27 3.16 2.04
C THR A 31 -9.95 3.18 3.41
N LEU A 32 -10.09 4.34 4.02
CA LEU A 32 -10.82 4.49 5.29
C LEU A 32 -12.27 4.01 5.17
N TRP A 33 -12.97 4.39 4.11
CA TRP A 33 -14.33 3.93 3.85
C TRP A 33 -14.37 2.42 3.58
N GLN A 34 -13.48 1.92 2.73
CA GLN A 34 -13.39 0.50 2.39
C GLN A 34 -13.08 -0.38 3.62
N ALA A 35 -12.15 0.04 4.47
CA ALA A 35 -11.84 -0.65 5.73
C ALA A 35 -13.08 -0.83 6.61
N ASN A 36 -13.91 0.23 6.73
CA ASN A 36 -15.18 0.13 7.47
C ASN A 36 -16.17 -0.86 6.84
N GLN A 37 -16.17 -1.01 5.50
CA GLN A 37 -17.01 -2.02 4.85
C GLN A 37 -16.50 -3.44 5.14
N PHE A 38 -15.18 -3.67 5.13
CA PHE A 38 -14.60 -4.94 5.53
C PHE A 38 -14.95 -5.28 6.98
N PHE A 39 -14.74 -4.37 7.92
CA PHE A 39 -15.05 -4.59 9.34
C PHE A 39 -16.54 -4.88 9.58
N LYS A 40 -17.43 -4.20 8.85
CA LYS A 40 -18.87 -4.42 8.92
C LYS A 40 -19.30 -5.78 8.35
N ASN A 41 -18.70 -6.20 7.24
CA ASN A 41 -19.16 -7.36 6.49
C ASN A 41 -18.47 -8.67 6.93
N CYS A 42 -17.19 -8.58 7.33
CA CYS A 42 -16.36 -9.74 7.71
C CYS A 42 -16.11 -9.81 9.22
N GLY A 43 -16.41 -8.76 9.97
CA GLY A 43 -16.24 -8.74 11.42
C GLY A 43 -14.83 -8.36 11.88
N LYS A 44 -14.28 -9.13 12.83
CA LYS A 44 -12.95 -8.88 13.40
C LYS A 44 -11.86 -9.51 12.55
N PHE A 45 -10.75 -8.82 12.48
CA PHE A 45 -9.51 -9.31 11.87
C PHE A 45 -8.41 -9.40 12.93
N ASP A 46 -7.50 -10.36 12.81
CA ASP A 46 -6.31 -10.44 13.66
C ASP A 46 -5.23 -9.47 13.20
N VAL A 47 -5.04 -9.38 11.89
CA VAL A 47 -4.05 -8.50 11.26
C VAL A 47 -4.68 -7.73 10.10
N VAL A 48 -4.39 -6.45 9.99
CA VAL A 48 -4.69 -5.64 8.81
C VAL A 48 -3.38 -5.13 8.22
N HIS A 49 -3.04 -5.64 7.03
CA HIS A 49 -1.94 -5.16 6.22
C HIS A 49 -2.48 -4.23 5.13
N TRP A 50 -1.96 -2.99 5.05
CA TRP A 50 -2.43 -2.03 4.05
C TRP A 50 -1.32 -1.15 3.51
N ASN A 51 -1.57 -0.55 2.35
CA ASN A 51 -0.75 0.48 1.73
C ASN A 51 -1.62 1.62 1.21
N ASN A 52 -1.12 2.82 1.31
CA ASN A 52 -1.59 4.00 0.60
C ASN A 52 -0.38 4.83 0.14
N GLY A 53 -0.56 5.64 -0.88
CA GLY A 53 0.48 6.55 -1.34
C GLY A 53 0.36 6.94 -2.81
N TYR A 54 0.40 6.01 -3.75
CA TYR A 54 0.37 6.33 -5.18
C TYR A 54 -0.81 7.20 -5.58
N TRP A 55 -2.02 6.83 -5.16
CA TRP A 55 -3.20 7.63 -5.44
C TRP A 55 -3.21 8.94 -4.67
N ASP A 56 -2.67 8.97 -3.45
CA ASP A 56 -2.62 10.17 -2.62
C ASP A 56 -1.70 11.23 -3.21
N MET A 57 -0.50 10.81 -3.68
CA MET A 57 0.48 11.71 -4.30
C MET A 57 0.17 12.06 -5.75
N ASN A 58 -0.81 11.41 -6.36
CA ASN A 58 -1.17 11.63 -7.76
C ASN A 58 -1.67 13.05 -7.99
N VAL A 59 -1.18 13.66 -9.05
CA VAL A 59 -1.68 14.93 -9.59
C VAL A 59 -2.41 14.61 -10.89
N GLU A 60 -3.73 14.54 -10.82
CA GLU A 60 -4.58 14.25 -11.97
C GLU A 60 -5.04 15.55 -12.64
N SER A 61 -4.76 15.70 -13.95
CA SER A 61 -5.23 16.87 -14.70
C SER A 61 -6.76 17.02 -14.63
N PRO A 62 -7.32 18.23 -14.39
CA PRO A 62 -6.65 19.54 -14.33
C PRO A 62 -6.17 19.97 -12.93
N MET A 63 -6.03 19.06 -11.97
CA MET A 63 -5.54 19.41 -10.64
C MET A 63 -4.08 19.91 -10.72
N THR A 64 -3.71 20.80 -9.81
CA THR A 64 -2.37 21.37 -9.66
C THR A 64 -1.65 20.86 -8.40
N GLU A 65 -2.37 20.15 -7.55
CA GLU A 65 -1.87 19.59 -6.30
C GLU A 65 -2.22 18.10 -6.22
N PRO A 66 -1.51 17.32 -5.39
CA PRO A 66 -1.86 15.92 -5.12
C PRO A 66 -3.30 15.78 -4.62
N ILE A 67 -3.91 14.61 -4.90
CA ILE A 67 -5.26 14.28 -4.38
C ILE A 67 -5.31 14.47 -2.87
N HIS A 68 -4.28 13.96 -2.15
CA HIS A 68 -4.07 14.27 -0.74
C HIS A 68 -2.67 14.85 -0.55
N PRO A 69 -2.51 16.16 -0.38
CA PRO A 69 -1.27 16.75 0.12
C PRO A 69 -0.82 16.07 1.42
N VAL A 70 0.48 16.10 1.72
CA VAL A 70 1.07 15.36 2.85
C VAL A 70 0.30 15.52 4.17
N PRO A 71 -0.18 16.72 4.60
CA PRO A 71 -0.93 16.84 5.85
C PRO A 71 -2.25 16.07 5.83
N GLU A 72 -2.98 16.07 4.71
CA GLU A 72 -4.23 15.32 4.54
C GLU A 72 -3.97 13.82 4.47
N TYR A 73 -2.92 13.42 3.74
CA TYR A 73 -2.50 12.03 3.67
C TYR A 73 -2.24 11.44 5.06
N ILE A 74 -1.43 12.11 5.89
CA ILE A 74 -1.14 11.68 7.26
C ILE A 74 -2.40 11.71 8.14
N HIS A 75 -3.26 12.70 7.98
CA HIS A 75 -4.54 12.75 8.68
C HIS A 75 -5.39 11.49 8.41
N PHE A 76 -5.52 11.09 7.13
CA PHE A 76 -6.28 9.90 6.76
C PHE A 76 -5.60 8.60 7.20
N LEU A 77 -4.27 8.50 7.14
CA LEU A 77 -3.54 7.35 7.69
C LEU A 77 -3.82 7.19 9.19
N GLY A 78 -3.84 8.28 9.95
CA GLY A 78 -4.20 8.25 11.37
C GLY A 78 -5.63 7.77 11.62
N ARG A 79 -6.58 8.15 10.76
CA ARG A 79 -7.96 7.69 10.85
C ARG A 79 -8.10 6.20 10.50
N ILE A 80 -7.41 5.73 9.46
CA ILE A 80 -7.37 4.30 9.10
C ILE A 80 -6.80 3.50 10.27
N LEU A 81 -5.69 3.92 10.85
CA LEU A 81 -5.06 3.27 12.00
C LEU A 81 -6.02 3.20 13.20
N ALA A 82 -6.75 4.28 13.48
CA ALA A 82 -7.73 4.30 14.55
C ALA A 82 -8.87 3.29 14.32
N GLU A 83 -9.34 3.12 13.07
CA GLU A 83 -10.36 2.12 12.75
C GLU A 83 -9.82 0.68 12.88
N ILE A 84 -8.60 0.42 12.41
CA ILE A 84 -7.94 -0.89 12.56
C ILE A 84 -7.83 -1.26 14.05
N ARG A 85 -7.35 -0.33 14.88
CA ARG A 85 -7.24 -0.53 16.34
C ARG A 85 -8.60 -0.72 17.02
N ARG A 86 -9.64 -0.01 16.56
CA ARG A 86 -11.00 -0.16 17.07
C ARG A 86 -11.59 -1.53 16.73
N ASN A 87 -11.23 -2.09 15.59
CA ASN A 87 -11.59 -3.45 15.22
C ASN A 87 -10.88 -4.51 16.09
N GLY A 88 -9.76 -4.14 16.71
CA GLY A 88 -8.92 -5.01 17.53
C GLY A 88 -7.79 -5.69 16.74
N ALA A 89 -7.60 -5.32 15.48
CA ALA A 89 -6.59 -5.90 14.64
C ALA A 89 -5.20 -5.30 14.87
N VAL A 90 -4.16 -6.11 14.63
CA VAL A 90 -2.76 -5.64 14.61
C VAL A 90 -2.47 -4.98 13.26
N PRO A 91 -2.09 -3.67 13.25
CA PRO A 91 -1.81 -2.96 12.03
C PRO A 91 -0.42 -3.27 11.47
N VAL A 92 -0.30 -3.44 10.14
CA VAL A 92 0.96 -3.50 9.41
C VAL A 92 0.87 -2.59 8.19
N PHE A 93 1.68 -1.56 8.13
CA PHE A 93 1.72 -0.63 7.00
C PHE A 93 2.79 -1.03 5.98
N ALA A 94 2.45 -1.04 4.69
CA ALA A 94 3.43 -1.28 3.63
C ALA A 94 3.81 0.02 2.92
N THR A 95 5.11 0.20 2.63
CA THR A 95 5.58 1.31 1.82
C THR A 95 5.13 1.18 0.36
N SER A 96 4.88 2.31 -0.32
CA SER A 96 4.68 2.34 -1.77
C SER A 96 5.99 1.98 -2.48
N LEU A 97 5.86 1.27 -3.60
CA LEU A 97 7.01 0.77 -4.37
C LEU A 97 7.75 1.92 -5.08
N PRO A 98 9.05 1.77 -5.39
CA PRO A 98 9.77 2.77 -6.17
C PRO A 98 9.29 2.81 -7.62
N ILE A 99 9.56 3.93 -8.31
CA ILE A 99 9.48 4.05 -9.75
C ILE A 99 10.91 3.90 -10.27
N LEU A 100 11.14 2.95 -11.16
CA LEU A 100 12.49 2.67 -11.67
C LEU A 100 12.54 2.72 -13.22
N PRO A 101 13.59 3.31 -13.80
CA PRO A 101 14.69 3.98 -13.09
C PRO A 101 14.19 5.24 -12.32
N GLU A 102 14.92 5.64 -11.28
CA GLU A 102 14.48 6.72 -10.38
C GLU A 102 14.25 8.06 -11.08
N GLU A 103 14.94 8.32 -12.20
CA GLU A 103 14.81 9.53 -13.01
C GLU A 103 13.56 9.51 -13.90
N ALA A 104 12.93 8.37 -14.06
CA ALA A 104 11.75 8.24 -14.89
C ALA A 104 10.50 8.81 -14.21
N GLU A 105 9.59 9.23 -15.07
CA GLU A 105 8.25 9.60 -14.66
C GLU A 105 7.28 8.50 -15.14
N ALA A 106 6.53 7.91 -14.22
CA ALA A 106 5.44 7.02 -14.59
C ALA A 106 4.20 7.87 -14.87
N ALA A 107 3.63 7.68 -16.04
CA ALA A 107 2.45 8.42 -16.45
C ALA A 107 1.46 7.50 -17.18
N ALA A 108 0.19 7.57 -16.79
CA ALA A 108 -0.89 7.04 -17.59
C ALA A 108 -1.44 8.18 -18.44
N MET A 109 -1.47 7.98 -19.75
CA MET A 109 -1.93 8.97 -20.73
C MET A 109 -3.36 8.66 -21.15
N ARG A 110 -4.18 9.72 -21.27
CA ARG A 110 -5.49 9.66 -21.90
C ARG A 110 -5.62 10.83 -22.87
N ASP A 111 -5.86 10.52 -24.13
CA ASP A 111 -6.02 11.54 -25.20
C ASP A 111 -4.80 12.48 -25.32
N GLY A 112 -3.60 11.97 -25.09
CA GLY A 112 -2.36 12.74 -25.11
C GLY A 112 -2.11 13.64 -23.90
N ILE A 113 -2.97 13.58 -22.88
CA ILE A 113 -2.84 14.34 -21.64
C ILE A 113 -2.45 13.37 -20.52
N PRO A 114 -1.44 13.69 -19.68
CA PRO A 114 -1.14 12.91 -18.49
C PRO A 114 -2.36 12.89 -17.55
N ARG A 115 -2.95 11.73 -17.38
CA ARG A 115 -4.02 11.53 -16.40
C ARG A 115 -3.44 11.33 -15.00
N PHE A 116 -2.39 10.54 -14.94
CA PHE A 116 -1.64 10.27 -13.71
C PHE A 116 -0.18 10.59 -13.97
N LEU A 117 0.44 11.25 -13.03
CA LEU A 117 1.86 11.53 -13.06
C LEU A 117 2.47 11.15 -11.73
N TYR A 118 3.50 10.29 -11.78
CA TYR A 118 4.25 9.86 -10.61
C TYR A 118 5.73 10.06 -10.82
N LYS A 119 6.42 10.51 -9.77
CA LYS A 119 7.88 10.64 -9.72
C LYS A 119 8.41 9.91 -8.49
N ASN A 120 9.58 9.31 -8.60
CA ASN A 120 10.16 8.59 -7.46
C ASN A 120 10.39 9.50 -6.25
N ASP A 121 10.77 10.75 -6.44
CA ASP A 121 10.91 11.73 -5.35
C ASP A 121 9.63 11.91 -4.53
N TRP A 122 8.47 11.82 -5.19
CA TRP A 122 7.18 11.87 -4.50
C TRP A 122 6.96 10.60 -3.68
N VAL A 123 7.31 9.44 -4.24
CA VAL A 123 7.22 8.16 -3.51
C VAL A 123 8.10 8.20 -2.27
N VAL A 124 9.36 8.64 -2.41
CA VAL A 124 10.30 8.80 -1.29
C VAL A 124 9.73 9.73 -0.23
N ARG A 125 9.17 10.87 -0.65
CA ARG A 125 8.59 11.86 0.27
C ARG A 125 7.41 11.30 1.05
N TYR A 126 6.45 10.64 0.37
CA TYR A 126 5.25 10.10 0.99
C TYR A 126 5.58 8.89 1.88
N ASN A 127 6.45 7.98 1.42
CA ASN A 127 6.95 6.89 2.26
C ASN A 127 7.63 7.40 3.52
N ARG A 128 8.52 8.39 3.41
CA ARG A 128 9.24 8.93 4.57
C ARG A 128 8.29 9.46 5.65
N VAL A 129 7.27 10.23 5.26
CA VAL A 129 6.34 10.79 6.25
C VAL A 129 5.40 9.73 6.81
N ALA A 130 4.96 8.77 5.99
CA ALA A 130 4.13 7.65 6.43
C ALA A 130 4.90 6.74 7.41
N VAL A 131 6.12 6.35 7.08
CA VAL A 131 6.98 5.54 7.94
C VAL A 131 7.23 6.23 9.27
N GLY A 132 7.64 7.51 9.25
CA GLY A 132 7.85 8.27 10.49
C GLY A 132 6.59 8.35 11.36
N PHE A 133 5.41 8.52 10.76
CA PHE A 133 4.14 8.49 11.48
C PHE A 133 3.86 7.08 12.05
N MET A 134 3.99 6.03 11.26
CA MET A 134 3.72 4.65 11.69
C MET A 134 4.69 4.23 12.82
N GLU A 135 5.95 4.57 12.73
CA GLU A 135 6.95 4.32 13.78
C GLU A 135 6.60 5.04 15.09
N SER A 136 6.17 6.31 15.01
CA SER A 136 5.74 7.07 16.19
C SER A 136 4.50 6.50 16.87
N GLU A 137 3.66 5.78 16.10
CA GLU A 137 2.48 5.07 16.56
C GLU A 137 2.74 3.61 16.96
N GLY A 138 3.99 3.13 16.86
CA GLY A 138 4.36 1.75 17.18
C GLY A 138 3.82 0.71 16.18
N VAL A 139 3.52 1.13 14.96
CA VAL A 139 3.02 0.28 13.88
C VAL A 139 4.17 -0.37 13.14
N ALA A 140 4.10 -1.67 12.87
CA ALA A 140 5.08 -2.37 12.06
C ALA A 140 5.03 -1.89 10.60
N VAL A 141 6.21 -1.67 10.02
CA VAL A 141 6.36 -1.28 8.61
C VAL A 141 6.89 -2.45 7.79
N ASN A 142 6.15 -2.82 6.75
CA ASN A 142 6.60 -3.73 5.69
C ASN A 142 7.25 -2.90 4.58
N ASP A 143 8.57 -2.79 4.60
CA ASP A 143 9.33 -1.98 3.64
C ASP A 143 9.49 -2.70 2.30
N LEU A 144 8.46 -2.59 1.46
CA LEU A 144 8.47 -3.08 0.09
C LEU A 144 9.27 -2.18 -0.86
N TYR A 145 9.41 -0.88 -0.52
CA TYR A 145 10.19 0.07 -1.31
C TYR A 145 11.64 -0.38 -1.45
N THR A 146 12.32 -0.57 -0.32
CA THR A 146 13.73 -1.00 -0.31
C THR A 146 13.92 -2.37 -0.99
N MET A 147 13.01 -3.31 -0.74
CA MET A 147 13.07 -4.62 -1.41
C MET A 147 13.03 -4.49 -2.94
N CYS A 148 12.16 -3.64 -3.47
CA CYS A 148 12.06 -3.46 -4.92
C CYS A 148 13.22 -2.70 -5.55
N LEU A 149 13.96 -1.88 -4.80
CA LEU A 149 15.21 -1.26 -5.28
C LEU A 149 16.29 -2.29 -5.62
N GLU A 150 16.26 -3.47 -5.01
CA GLU A 150 17.26 -4.52 -5.21
C GLU A 150 17.24 -5.07 -6.65
N SER A 151 16.12 -4.96 -7.36
CA SER A 151 16.02 -5.49 -8.71
C SER A 151 15.07 -4.69 -9.63
N PRO A 152 15.62 -3.98 -10.63
CA PRO A 152 14.81 -3.31 -11.65
C PRO A 152 14.05 -4.32 -12.53
N THR A 153 14.44 -5.61 -12.54
CA THR A 153 13.75 -6.66 -13.31
C THR A 153 12.37 -7.01 -12.76
N TYR A 154 12.03 -6.55 -11.55
CA TYR A 154 10.69 -6.72 -10.98
C TYR A 154 9.61 -5.90 -11.68
N TYR A 155 9.98 -4.94 -12.50
CA TYR A 155 9.03 -4.01 -13.13
C TYR A 155 8.64 -4.41 -14.53
N LYS A 156 7.36 -4.25 -14.87
CA LYS A 156 6.87 -4.28 -16.26
C LYS A 156 7.26 -2.99 -16.95
N CYS A 157 7.83 -3.12 -18.11
CA CYS A 157 8.56 -2.05 -18.77
C CYS A 157 7.78 -0.80 -19.20
N ALA A 158 6.43 -0.84 -19.31
CA ALA A 158 5.70 0.24 -19.97
C ALA A 158 5.19 1.35 -19.05
N ASP A 159 4.78 1.03 -17.83
CA ASP A 159 4.16 2.01 -16.93
C ASP A 159 4.98 2.31 -15.67
N LEU A 160 6.05 1.58 -15.44
CA LEU A 160 6.98 1.72 -14.31
C LEU A 160 6.32 1.56 -12.92
N LEU A 161 5.06 1.17 -12.87
CA LEU A 161 4.26 1.02 -11.65
C LEU A 161 3.93 -0.42 -11.34
N HIS A 162 3.56 -1.19 -12.37
CA HIS A 162 3.18 -2.58 -12.20
C HIS A 162 4.39 -3.50 -12.29
N LEU A 163 4.40 -4.51 -11.43
CA LEU A 163 5.47 -5.48 -11.36
C LEU A 163 5.27 -6.65 -12.34
N THR A 164 6.35 -7.34 -12.62
CA THR A 164 6.31 -8.68 -13.20
C THR A 164 5.72 -9.66 -12.18
N GLU A 165 5.36 -10.87 -12.61
CA GLU A 165 4.90 -11.92 -11.70
C GLU A 165 5.95 -12.23 -10.62
N GLU A 166 7.24 -12.27 -10.97
CA GLU A 166 8.32 -12.44 -10.01
C GLU A 166 8.34 -11.33 -8.96
N GLY A 167 8.22 -10.07 -9.38
CA GLY A 167 8.16 -8.92 -8.48
C GLY A 167 6.97 -9.01 -7.51
N TYR A 168 5.80 -9.40 -8.00
CA TYR A 168 4.62 -9.61 -7.16
C TYR A 168 4.81 -10.76 -6.16
N ARG A 169 5.42 -11.89 -6.58
CA ARG A 169 5.72 -13.00 -5.68
C ARG A 169 6.68 -12.58 -4.56
N ARG A 170 7.70 -11.77 -4.86
CA ARG A 170 8.61 -11.23 -3.85
C ARG A 170 7.91 -10.30 -2.86
N CYS A 171 7.02 -9.43 -3.34
CA CYS A 171 6.18 -8.61 -2.46
C CYS A 171 5.30 -9.48 -1.57
N ALA A 172 4.71 -10.54 -2.12
CA ALA A 172 3.86 -11.46 -1.38
C ALA A 172 4.63 -12.23 -0.30
N GLU A 173 5.81 -12.76 -0.60
CA GLU A 173 6.68 -13.44 0.36
C GLU A 173 6.99 -12.55 1.57
N LYS A 174 7.40 -11.30 1.31
CA LYS A 174 7.70 -10.33 2.36
C LYS A 174 6.45 -9.93 3.15
N THR A 175 5.32 -9.78 2.48
CA THR A 175 4.04 -9.47 3.10
C THR A 175 3.54 -10.62 3.97
N ALA A 176 3.58 -11.86 3.50
CA ALA A 176 3.21 -13.03 4.27
C ALA A 176 4.07 -13.19 5.54
N ALA A 177 5.38 -12.94 5.43
CA ALA A 177 6.27 -12.94 6.59
C ALA A 177 5.90 -11.84 7.60
N ALA A 178 5.55 -10.63 7.13
CA ALA A 178 5.12 -9.53 7.98
C ALA A 178 3.78 -9.82 8.69
N ILE A 179 2.84 -10.46 7.99
CA ILE A 179 1.55 -10.88 8.57
C ILE A 179 1.77 -11.94 9.66
N ARG A 180 2.55 -13.00 9.40
CA ARG A 180 2.87 -14.03 10.40
C ARG A 180 3.47 -13.41 11.66
N LYS A 181 4.46 -12.53 11.50
CA LYS A 181 5.10 -11.83 12.62
C LYS A 181 4.14 -10.92 13.40
N ALA A 182 3.16 -10.33 12.72
CA ALA A 182 2.16 -9.50 13.37
C ALA A 182 1.14 -10.35 14.13
N ALA A 183 0.74 -11.50 13.60
CA ALA A 183 -0.20 -12.42 14.22
C ALA A 183 0.33 -12.99 15.56
N GLU A 184 1.64 -13.20 15.70
CA GLU A 184 2.27 -13.60 16.97
C GLU A 184 1.99 -12.60 18.12
N LYS A 185 1.61 -11.36 17.80
CA LYS A 185 1.30 -10.31 18.79
C LYS A 185 -0.20 -10.22 19.12
N SER A 186 -1.06 -10.83 18.31
CA SER A 186 -2.51 -10.83 18.55
C SER A 186 -2.94 -11.87 19.59
N ASP A 187 -2.10 -12.87 19.86
CA ASP A 187 -2.37 -13.95 20.84
C ASP A 187 -2.02 -13.56 22.29
N ILE A 188 -1.69 -12.27 22.55
CA ILE A 188 -1.41 -11.72 23.87
C ILE A 188 -2.55 -10.82 24.31
#